data_8a5376237851a2ffa5a7b634a3ec3820
#
_entry.id   8a5376237851a2ffa5a7b634a3ec3820
#
_cell.length_a   1.000
_cell.length_b   1.000
_cell.length_c   1.000
_cell.angle_alpha   90.00
_cell.angle_beta   90.00
_cell.angle_gamma   90.00
#
_symmetry.space_group_name_H-M   'P 1'
#
loop_
_entity.id
_entity.type
_entity.pdbx_description
1 polymer ?
#
loop_
_entity_poly.entity_id
_entity_poly.type
_entity_poly.pdbx_seq_one_letter_code
_entity_poly.pdbx_strand_id
1 'polypeptide(L)'
;MNESNDSSSAETSSTVPFPTLTILYLPEEASDVIEEVGQKYCNITAEDCSGYFHDGVKRNYKKITIWSQGIDSLWFNAIIARIKDEAKVDQIPIVSGGIMYSV
;
A
#
# COMPACT_ATOMS: atom_id res chain seq x y z
N MET A 1 21.79 -3.44 -29.16
CA MET A 1 22.29 -3.38 -28.82
C MET A 1 22.22 -3.21 -28.63
N ASN A 2 22.16 -3.12 -29.25
CA ASN A 2 22.39 -2.91 -28.88
C ASN A 2 22.12 -2.73 -28.50
N GLU A 3 21.55 -2.64 -27.52
CA GLU A 3 21.77 -2.40 -26.99
C GLU A 3 21.39 -2.18 -26.64
N SER A 4 21.08 -2.18 -26.67
CA SER A 4 21.26 -1.93 -26.28
C SER A 4 20.73 -1.75 -26.05
N ASN A 5 20.48 -1.76 -26.11
CA ASN A 5 20.58 -1.55 -25.93
C ASN A 5 20.21 -1.51 -25.62
N ASP A 6 19.85 -1.42 -25.33
CA ASP A 6 20.05 -1.29 -25.09
C ASP A 6 19.57 -1.18 -24.82
N SER A 7 19.20 -1.18 -24.69
CA SER A 7 19.34 -1.00 -24.40
C SER A 7 18.71 -0.88 -24.20
N SER A 8 18.43 -0.98 -24.18
CA SER A 8 18.41 -0.86 -23.98
C SER A 8 17.95 -0.89 -23.62
N SER A 9 17.83 -1.03 -23.49
CA SER A 9 17.78 -1.03 -23.10
C SER A 9 17.49 -0.87 -22.60
N ALA A 10 17.57 -0.98 -22.25
CA ALA A 10 17.57 -0.64 -21.77
C ALA A 10 17.02 -0.27 -21.62
N GLU A 11 17.23 -0.31 -21.23
CA GLU A 11 16.64 0.27 -21.15
C GLU A 11 15.40 0.07 -21.07
N THR A 12 14.94 -0.36 -21.14
CA THR A 12 13.52 -0.39 -21.35
C THR A 12 12.71 -0.86 -20.16
N SER A 13 13.18 -1.80 -19.39
CA SER A 13 12.49 -2.24 -18.17
C SER A 13 12.26 -1.09 -17.20
N SER A 14 13.19 -0.13 -17.20
CA SER A 14 13.08 1.04 -16.32
C SER A 14 11.94 1.98 -16.72
N THR A 15 11.31 1.76 -17.86
CA THR A 15 10.23 2.60 -18.35
C THR A 15 8.85 2.03 -18.07
N VAL A 16 8.75 0.90 -17.40
CA VAL A 16 7.45 0.32 -17.03
C VAL A 16 6.81 1.19 -15.96
N PRO A 17 5.65 1.77 -16.22
CA PRO A 17 5.02 2.67 -15.25
C PRO A 17 4.29 1.92 -14.15
N PHE A 18 4.22 2.55 -12.98
CA PHE A 18 3.38 2.12 -11.87
C PHE A 18 2.45 3.29 -11.53
N PRO A 19 1.38 3.48 -12.29
CA PRO A 19 0.59 4.70 -12.20
C PRO A 19 -0.38 4.75 -11.04
N THR A 20 -0.63 3.62 -10.38
CA THR A 20 -1.60 3.58 -9.29
C THR A 20 -0.90 3.77 -7.96
N LEU A 21 -1.26 4.83 -7.26
CA LEU A 21 -0.78 5.12 -5.92
C LEU A 21 -1.88 4.80 -4.92
N THR A 22 -1.57 3.93 -3.97
CA THR A 22 -2.47 3.61 -2.87
C THR A 22 -1.70 3.78 -1.57
N ILE A 23 -2.32 4.43 -0.59
CA ILE A 23 -1.74 4.58 0.73
C ILE A 23 -2.66 3.88 1.73
N LEU A 24 -2.09 2.95 2.47
CA LEU A 24 -2.80 2.21 3.51
C LEU A 24 -2.26 2.64 4.87
N TYR A 25 -3.14 3.13 5.74
CA TYR A 25 -2.76 3.44 7.12
C TYR A 25 -3.04 2.22 7.97
N LEU A 26 -2.01 1.42 8.15
CA LEU A 26 -2.08 0.13 8.83
C LEU A 26 -1.91 0.33 10.33
N PRO A 27 -2.91 -0.02 11.16
CA PRO A 27 -2.71 0.05 12.61
C PRO A 27 -1.50 -0.76 13.04
N GLU A 28 -0.76 -0.23 13.99
CA GLU A 28 0.50 -0.83 14.46
C GLU A 28 0.31 -2.29 14.91
N GLU A 29 -0.85 -2.61 15.47
CA GLU A 29 -1.17 -3.95 15.96
C GLU A 29 -1.22 -5.00 14.85
N ALA A 30 -1.40 -4.58 13.61
CA ALA A 30 -1.45 -5.48 12.45
C ALA A 30 -0.23 -5.34 11.54
N SER A 31 0.89 -4.87 12.06
CA SER A 31 2.09 -4.58 11.26
C SER A 31 2.69 -5.81 10.56
N ASP A 32 2.38 -7.00 11.02
CA ASP A 32 2.81 -8.24 10.37
C ASP A 32 2.31 -8.37 8.92
N VAL A 33 1.23 -7.68 8.58
CA VAL A 33 0.65 -7.69 7.24
C VAL A 33 1.58 -7.02 6.21
N ILE A 34 2.52 -6.19 6.67
CA ILE A 34 3.40 -5.43 5.76
C ILE A 34 4.17 -6.36 4.81
N GLU A 35 4.68 -7.47 5.32
CA GLU A 35 5.43 -8.41 4.47
C GLU A 35 4.57 -8.98 3.36
N GLU A 36 3.31 -9.32 3.65
CA GLU A 36 2.42 -9.86 2.64
C GLU A 36 2.11 -8.82 1.56
N VAL A 37 1.89 -7.57 1.97
CA VAL A 37 1.66 -6.48 1.03
C VAL A 37 2.88 -6.29 0.13
N GLY A 38 4.08 -6.32 0.72
CA GLY A 38 5.34 -6.18 -0.01
C GLY A 38 5.58 -7.31 -1.01
N GLN A 39 5.21 -8.53 -0.65
CA GLN A 39 5.33 -9.67 -1.55
C GLN A 39 4.35 -9.58 -2.71
N LYS A 40 3.16 -9.04 -2.47
CA LYS A 40 2.13 -8.91 -3.51
C LYS A 40 2.45 -7.79 -4.49
N TYR A 41 2.89 -6.63 -4.01
CA TYR A 41 3.02 -5.44 -4.85
C TYR A 41 4.46 -5.02 -5.16
N CYS A 42 5.42 -5.44 -4.37
CA CYS A 42 6.86 -5.24 -4.60
C CYS A 42 7.37 -3.80 -4.47
N ASN A 43 6.60 -2.80 -4.91
CA ASN A 43 7.01 -1.39 -4.85
C ASN A 43 6.25 -0.70 -3.73
N ILE A 44 6.67 -0.97 -2.50
CA ILE A 44 6.06 -0.36 -1.34
C ILE A 44 7.12 0.27 -0.45
N THR A 45 6.69 1.29 0.29
CA THR A 45 7.47 1.84 1.40
C THR A 45 6.58 1.87 2.62
N ALA A 46 7.20 1.80 3.80
CA ALA A 46 6.48 1.86 5.06
C ALA A 46 7.19 2.82 5.99
N GLU A 47 6.42 3.66 6.68
CA GLU A 47 6.97 4.60 7.65
C GLU A 47 6.03 4.74 8.83
N ASP A 48 6.61 5.04 9.98
CA ASP A 48 5.82 5.24 11.19
C ASP A 48 5.13 6.59 11.14
N CYS A 49 3.87 6.63 11.58
CA CYS A 49 3.17 7.89 11.75
C CYS A 49 2.12 7.77 12.84
N SER A 50 1.59 8.91 13.26
CA SER A 50 0.42 8.95 14.14
C SER A 50 -0.68 9.70 13.43
N GLY A 51 -1.92 9.35 13.70
CA GLY A 51 -3.05 10.00 13.06
C GLY A 51 -4.29 10.02 13.93
N TYR A 52 -5.17 10.94 13.57
CA TYR A 52 -6.49 11.09 14.13
C TYR A 52 -7.45 10.90 12.96
N PHE A 53 -8.03 9.72 12.84
CA PHE A 53 -8.93 9.46 11.73
C PHE A 53 -10.38 9.50 12.21
N HIS A 54 -11.25 8.84 11.57
CA HIS A 54 -12.71 8.99 11.68
C HIS A 54 -13.28 9.19 13.10
N ASP A 55 -12.68 8.62 14.11
CA ASP A 55 -13.19 8.74 15.50
C ASP A 55 -12.43 9.80 16.33
N GLY A 56 -11.45 10.45 15.74
CA GLY A 56 -10.67 11.50 16.40
C GLY A 56 -9.73 10.99 17.50
N VAL A 57 -9.56 9.69 17.63
CA VAL A 57 -8.63 9.12 18.60
C VAL A 57 -7.27 8.94 17.97
N LYS A 58 -6.23 9.45 18.65
CA LYS A 58 -4.86 9.30 18.17
C LYS A 58 -4.43 7.85 18.23
N ARG A 59 -3.91 7.34 17.12
CA ARG A 59 -3.34 6.00 17.01
C ARG A 59 -2.03 6.03 16.27
N ASN A 60 -1.22 5.01 16.52
CA ASN A 60 0.01 4.80 15.77
C ASN A 60 -0.26 3.89 14.58
N TYR A 61 0.31 4.26 13.44
CA TYR A 61 0.11 3.55 12.17
C TYR A 61 1.44 3.31 11.48
N LYS A 62 1.45 2.30 10.62
CA LYS A 62 2.45 2.18 9.55
C LYS A 62 1.80 2.72 8.28
N LYS A 63 2.34 3.81 7.74
CA LYS A 63 1.86 4.36 6.48
C LYS A 63 2.52 3.59 5.35
N ILE A 64 1.74 2.74 4.69
CA ILE A 64 2.23 1.91 3.59
C ILE A 64 1.89 2.61 2.29
N THR A 65 2.90 3.00 1.53
CA THR A 65 2.71 3.59 0.20
C THR A 65 2.95 2.51 -0.84
N ILE A 66 1.97 2.26 -1.69
CA ILE A 66 1.98 1.19 -2.67
C ILE A 66 1.90 1.80 -4.06
N TRP A 67 2.93 1.57 -4.87
CA TRP A 67 2.93 1.91 -6.29
C TRP A 67 2.70 0.63 -7.08
N SER A 68 1.64 0.60 -7.90
CA SER A 68 1.28 -0.60 -8.63
C SER A 68 0.70 -0.27 -10.00
N GLN A 69 0.45 -1.31 -10.79
CA GLN A 69 -0.28 -1.18 -12.05
C GLN A 69 -1.78 -1.32 -11.84
N GLY A 70 -2.21 -1.65 -10.64
CA GLY A 70 -3.59 -1.79 -10.26
C GLY A 70 -3.71 -2.58 -8.97
N ILE A 71 -4.84 -2.44 -8.30
CA ILE A 71 -5.09 -3.14 -7.04
C ILE A 71 -5.99 -4.34 -7.30
N ASP A 72 -5.58 -5.50 -6.79
CA ASP A 72 -6.38 -6.72 -6.79
C ASP A 72 -7.42 -6.59 -5.66
N SER A 73 -8.65 -6.27 -6.03
CA SER A 73 -9.69 -5.96 -5.05
C SER A 73 -10.02 -7.13 -4.12
N LEU A 74 -10.06 -8.34 -4.65
CA LEU A 74 -10.38 -9.50 -3.82
C LEU A 74 -9.30 -9.74 -2.78
N TRP A 75 -8.06 -9.69 -3.20
CA TRP A 75 -6.92 -9.87 -2.29
C TRP A 75 -6.90 -8.77 -1.26
N PHE A 76 -7.07 -7.52 -1.71
CA PHE A 76 -6.97 -6.35 -0.84
C PHE A 76 -8.09 -6.37 0.20
N ASN A 77 -9.32 -6.71 -0.20
CA ASN A 77 -10.44 -6.80 0.73
C ASN A 77 -10.20 -7.87 1.81
N ALA A 78 -9.59 -8.98 1.44
CA ALA A 78 -9.25 -10.03 2.41
C ALA A 78 -8.22 -9.53 3.43
N ILE A 79 -7.22 -8.79 2.97
CA ILE A 79 -6.22 -8.19 3.85
C ILE A 79 -6.85 -7.16 4.79
N ILE A 80 -7.74 -6.32 4.28
CA ILE A 80 -8.43 -5.32 5.10
C ILE A 80 -9.24 -6.00 6.20
N ALA A 81 -9.97 -7.06 5.88
CA ALA A 81 -10.74 -7.81 6.88
C ALA A 81 -9.84 -8.38 7.98
N ARG A 82 -8.68 -8.90 7.60
CA ARG A 82 -7.71 -9.44 8.55
C ARG A 82 -7.13 -8.34 9.44
N ILE A 83 -6.82 -7.19 8.86
CA ILE A 83 -6.30 -6.05 9.64
C ILE A 83 -7.32 -5.61 10.69
N LYS A 84 -8.58 -5.48 10.29
CA LYS A 84 -9.63 -5.09 11.22
C LYS A 84 -9.76 -6.06 12.38
N ASP A 85 -9.65 -7.34 12.11
CA ASP A 85 -9.74 -8.37 13.14
C ASP A 85 -8.55 -8.30 14.09
N GLU A 86 -7.34 -8.19 13.54
CA GLU A 86 -6.12 -8.16 14.36
C GLU A 86 -6.01 -6.89 15.21
N ALA A 87 -6.36 -5.76 14.64
CA ALA A 87 -6.24 -4.46 15.30
C ALA A 87 -7.48 -4.07 16.11
N LYS A 88 -8.56 -4.86 15.99
CA LYS A 88 -9.83 -4.59 16.68
C LYS A 88 -10.38 -3.20 16.34
N VAL A 89 -10.37 -2.87 15.03
CA VAL A 89 -10.90 -1.61 14.54
C VAL A 89 -11.98 -1.88 13.50
N ASP A 90 -12.90 -0.93 13.33
CA ASP A 90 -14.01 -1.08 12.40
C ASP A 90 -13.70 -0.53 11.02
N GLN A 91 -12.76 0.39 10.94
CA GLN A 91 -12.45 1.08 9.70
C GLN A 91 -10.95 1.28 9.55
N ILE A 92 -10.48 1.22 8.31
CA ILE A 92 -9.08 1.42 7.94
C ILE A 92 -9.01 2.59 6.96
N PRO A 93 -8.20 3.62 7.24
CA PRO A 93 -8.02 4.73 6.31
C PRO A 93 -7.18 4.31 5.11
N ILE A 94 -7.66 4.60 3.91
CA ILE A 94 -6.96 4.31 2.66
C ILE A 94 -7.07 5.52 1.76
N VAL A 95 -5.98 5.86 1.08
CA VAL A 95 -5.98 6.87 0.02
C VAL A 95 -5.82 6.16 -1.32
N SER A 96 -6.71 6.43 -2.23
CA SER A 96 -6.65 5.88 -3.58
C SER A 96 -7.20 6.91 -4.56
N GLY A 97 -6.47 7.15 -5.64
CA GLY A 97 -6.87 8.14 -6.63
C GLY A 97 -6.98 9.55 -6.07
N GLY A 98 -6.18 9.88 -5.06
CA GLY A 98 -6.20 11.19 -4.43
C GLY A 98 -7.35 11.41 -3.46
N ILE A 99 -8.13 10.36 -3.17
CA ILE A 99 -9.30 10.44 -2.28
C ILE A 99 -9.06 9.52 -1.10
N MET A 100 -9.38 10.02 0.11
CA MET A 100 -9.29 9.19 1.31
C MET A 100 -10.62 8.47 1.53
N TYR A 101 -10.52 7.16 1.74
CA TYR A 101 -11.65 6.30 2.08
C TYR A 101 -11.45 5.73 3.47
N SER A 102 -12.56 5.45 4.13
CA SER A 102 -12.59 4.71 5.38
C SER A 102 -13.29 3.39 5.08
N VAL A 103 -12.53 2.33 4.98
CA VAL A 103 -13.08 1.04 4.52
C VAL A 103 -13.31 0.06 5.64
#